data_d8091a1e5896aaf3620a2ad633d133fd
#
_entry.id   d8091a1e5896aaf3620a2ad633d133fd
#
_cell.length_a   1.000
_cell.length_b   1.000
_cell.length_c   1.000
_cell.angle_alpha   90.00
_cell.angle_beta   90.00
_cell.angle_gamma   90.00
#
_symmetry.space_group_name_H-M   'P 1'
#
loop_
_entity.id
_entity.type
_entity.pdbx_description
1 polymer ?
#
loop_
_entity_poly.entity_id
_entity_poly.type
_entity_poly.pdbx_seq_one_letter_code
_entity_poly.pdbx_strand_id
1 'polypeptide(L)'
;ALATGHAEEFSAVQLGRNLKIILINSDNLALTGYVRSRAIGGDLIIQRNSTNHVNFISNQKSNVKIHELAKRIKLLEAEANNLSLMVDSLDELLLPGRTEGLPHWYYDTRANTLQNGGMNPGDVPPTKLTNDEIKTAVKTALNISRESLAKPVGNSSYPNRKPDSNKSNNKIYP
;
A
#
# COMPACT_ATOMS: atom_id res chain seq x y z
N ALA A 1 -22.58 -10.53 -11.09
CA ALA A 1 -21.20 -10.08 -11.40
C ALA A 1 -20.22 -11.26 -11.32
N LEU A 2 -20.18 -11.99 -10.19
CA LEU A 2 -19.31 -13.20 -10.07
C LEU A 2 -19.70 -14.28 -11.11
N ALA A 3 -21.00 -14.48 -11.34
CA ALA A 3 -21.50 -15.46 -12.30
C ALA A 3 -21.29 -15.05 -13.77
N THR A 4 -21.01 -13.77 -14.05
CA THR A 4 -20.84 -13.26 -15.42
C THR A 4 -19.39 -13.01 -15.82
N GLY A 5 -18.41 -13.43 -15.00
CA GLY A 5 -16.99 -13.24 -15.26
C GLY A 5 -16.45 -11.81 -15.04
N HIS A 6 -17.29 -10.91 -14.54
CA HIS A 6 -16.88 -9.53 -14.22
C HIS A 6 -16.25 -9.38 -12.82
N ALA A 7 -16.20 -10.46 -12.05
CA ALA A 7 -15.56 -10.49 -10.75
C ALA A 7 -14.81 -11.81 -10.54
N GLU A 8 -13.66 -11.71 -9.90
CA GLU A 8 -12.77 -12.83 -9.58
C GLU A 8 -12.51 -12.83 -8.08
N GLU A 9 -12.60 -13.99 -7.44
CA GLU A 9 -12.26 -14.21 -6.03
C GLU A 9 -10.93 -14.94 -5.92
N PHE A 10 -10.04 -14.48 -5.03
CA PHE A 10 -8.81 -15.16 -4.69
C PHE A 10 -8.44 -14.91 -3.23
N SER A 11 -7.45 -15.64 -2.72
CA SER A 11 -7.04 -15.57 -1.32
C SER A 11 -5.61 -15.06 -1.16
N ALA A 12 -5.36 -14.40 -0.04
CA ALA A 12 -4.04 -14.11 0.49
C ALA A 12 -4.02 -14.42 1.98
N VAL A 13 -2.82 -14.55 2.57
CA VAL A 13 -2.66 -14.84 4.00
C VAL A 13 -1.97 -13.66 4.66
N GLN A 14 -2.60 -13.05 5.68
CA GLN A 14 -1.98 -11.98 6.47
C GLN A 14 -1.99 -12.36 7.94
N LEU A 15 -0.81 -12.45 8.54
CA LEU A 15 -0.64 -12.80 9.97
C LEU A 15 -1.33 -14.12 10.37
N GLY A 16 -1.31 -15.12 9.46
CA GLY A 16 -1.94 -16.42 9.68
C GLY A 16 -3.44 -16.44 9.47
N ARG A 17 -4.03 -15.35 8.98
CA ARG A 17 -5.45 -15.26 8.63
C ARG A 17 -5.61 -15.30 7.12
N ASN A 18 -6.51 -16.17 6.63
CA ASN A 18 -6.93 -16.15 5.24
C ASN A 18 -7.81 -14.93 4.97
N LEU A 19 -7.44 -14.18 3.96
CA LEU A 19 -8.17 -13.02 3.47
C LEU A 19 -8.90 -13.39 2.17
N LYS A 20 -10.16 -13.00 2.08
CA LYS A 20 -10.97 -13.07 0.88
C LYS A 20 -10.82 -11.79 0.08
N ILE A 21 -10.24 -11.89 -1.10
CA ILE A 21 -9.99 -10.76 -2.00
C ILE A 21 -10.86 -10.89 -3.22
N ILE A 22 -11.53 -9.79 -3.60
CA ILE A 22 -12.44 -9.78 -4.74
C ILE A 22 -12.03 -8.67 -5.68
N LEU A 23 -11.67 -9.05 -6.91
CA LEU A 23 -11.40 -8.14 -8.00
C LEU A 23 -12.66 -8.02 -8.87
N ILE A 24 -13.09 -6.77 -9.13
CA ILE A 24 -14.30 -6.46 -9.89
C ILE A 24 -13.90 -5.55 -11.06
N ASN A 25 -14.35 -5.91 -12.27
CA ASN A 25 -14.30 -5.05 -13.44
C ASN A 25 -15.68 -4.40 -13.63
N SER A 26 -15.88 -3.18 -13.19
CA SER A 26 -17.19 -2.50 -13.25
C SER A 26 -17.09 -1.02 -12.92
N ASP A 27 -17.91 -0.21 -13.60
CA ASP A 27 -18.12 1.20 -13.29
C ASP A 27 -19.13 1.41 -12.16
N ASN A 28 -19.83 0.37 -11.72
CA ASN A 28 -20.83 0.47 -10.66
C ASN A 28 -20.20 0.49 -9.27
N LEU A 29 -20.09 1.67 -8.68
CA LEU A 29 -19.52 1.89 -7.36
C LEU A 29 -20.31 1.22 -6.22
N ALA A 30 -21.60 0.97 -6.39
CA ALA A 30 -22.42 0.30 -5.38
C ALA A 30 -21.98 -1.16 -5.15
N LEU A 31 -21.32 -1.78 -6.14
CA LEU A 31 -20.82 -3.14 -6.01
C LEU A 31 -19.78 -3.30 -4.89
N THR A 32 -18.96 -2.29 -4.62
CA THR A 32 -17.97 -2.36 -3.53
C THR A 32 -18.63 -2.49 -2.17
N GLY A 33 -19.74 -1.78 -1.95
CA GLY A 33 -20.53 -1.89 -0.73
C GLY A 33 -21.21 -3.25 -0.60
N TYR A 34 -21.78 -3.74 -1.68
CA TYR A 34 -22.42 -5.06 -1.72
C TYR A 34 -21.41 -6.19 -1.43
N VAL A 35 -20.24 -6.16 -2.07
CA VAL A 35 -19.21 -7.19 -1.93
C VAL A 35 -18.59 -7.21 -0.52
N ARG A 36 -18.54 -6.06 0.18
CA ARG A 36 -18.13 -5.97 1.58
C ARG A 36 -19.21 -6.40 2.56
N SER A 37 -20.45 -6.57 2.10
CA SER A 37 -21.56 -6.99 2.96
C SER A 37 -21.33 -8.35 3.59
N ARG A 38 -22.09 -8.67 4.64
CA ARG A 38 -22.03 -9.99 5.30
C ARG A 38 -22.30 -11.16 4.34
N ALA A 39 -23.10 -10.95 3.31
CA ALA A 39 -23.47 -12.00 2.38
C ALA A 39 -22.29 -12.49 1.52
N ILE A 40 -21.37 -11.58 1.14
CA ILE A 40 -20.19 -11.90 0.33
C ILE A 40 -18.94 -11.97 1.18
N GLY A 41 -18.75 -11.01 2.09
CA GLY A 41 -17.67 -11.01 3.09
C GLY A 41 -16.28 -10.76 2.53
N GLY A 42 -16.14 -9.94 1.48
CA GLY A 42 -14.83 -9.55 0.97
C GLY A 42 -14.02 -8.74 1.99
N ASP A 43 -12.78 -9.12 2.22
CA ASP A 43 -11.84 -8.44 3.11
C ASP A 43 -11.13 -7.27 2.43
N LEU A 44 -10.76 -7.45 1.16
CA LEU A 44 -10.20 -6.42 0.29
C LEU A 44 -10.93 -6.49 -1.06
N ILE A 45 -11.43 -5.35 -1.50
CA ILE A 45 -12.08 -5.20 -2.80
C ILE A 45 -11.14 -4.40 -3.71
N ILE A 46 -10.93 -4.90 -4.91
CA ILE A 46 -10.18 -4.25 -5.97
C ILE A 46 -11.17 -4.00 -7.09
N GLN A 47 -11.47 -2.73 -7.34
CA GLN A 47 -12.37 -2.36 -8.42
C GLN A 47 -11.60 -1.66 -9.54
N ARG A 48 -11.69 -2.21 -10.75
CA ARG A 48 -11.23 -1.59 -11.99
C ARG A 48 -12.44 -1.10 -12.77
N ASN A 49 -12.41 0.14 -13.21
CA ASN A 49 -13.43 0.71 -14.08
C ASN A 49 -13.05 0.57 -15.58
N SER A 50 -13.97 0.98 -16.46
CA SER A 50 -13.78 0.95 -17.93
C SER A 50 -12.66 1.87 -18.44
N THR A 51 -12.26 2.86 -17.65
CA THR A 51 -11.16 3.79 -17.96
C THR A 51 -9.82 3.36 -17.38
N ASN A 52 -9.71 2.10 -16.91
CA ASN A 52 -8.52 1.51 -16.29
C ASN A 52 -8.06 2.17 -14.97
N HIS A 53 -8.92 2.90 -14.30
CA HIS A 53 -8.66 3.33 -12.94
C HIS A 53 -8.99 2.22 -11.95
N VAL A 54 -8.15 2.05 -10.94
CA VAL A 54 -8.27 0.97 -9.95
C VAL A 54 -8.33 1.53 -8.55
N ASN A 55 -9.24 0.98 -7.74
CA ASN A 55 -9.36 1.31 -6.32
C ASN A 55 -9.23 0.05 -5.47
N PHE A 56 -8.40 0.11 -4.44
CA PHE A 56 -8.29 -0.90 -3.40
C PHE A 56 -9.03 -0.40 -2.17
N ILE A 57 -10.04 -1.13 -1.73
CA ILE A 57 -10.92 -0.73 -0.64
C ILE A 57 -10.96 -1.85 0.39
N SER A 58 -10.33 -1.64 1.53
CA SER A 58 -10.38 -2.63 2.61
C SER A 58 -11.73 -2.61 3.32
N ASN A 59 -12.14 -3.78 3.80
CA ASN A 59 -13.26 -3.87 4.71
C ASN A 59 -12.76 -3.50 6.12
N GLN A 60 -13.24 -2.40 6.68
CA GLN A 60 -12.80 -1.92 7.99
C GLN A 60 -13.00 -2.95 9.11
N LYS A 61 -14.03 -3.80 9.00
CA LYS A 61 -14.29 -4.88 9.96
C LYS A 61 -13.25 -6.00 9.89
N SER A 62 -12.60 -6.15 8.75
CA SER A 62 -11.58 -7.20 8.53
C SER A 62 -10.21 -6.82 9.06
N ASN A 63 -9.97 -5.56 9.37
CA ASN A 63 -8.67 -5.05 9.83
C ASN A 63 -7.48 -5.45 8.95
N VAL A 64 -7.69 -5.56 7.63
CA VAL A 64 -6.63 -5.82 6.66
C VAL A 64 -5.68 -4.63 6.63
N LYS A 65 -4.37 -4.88 6.69
CA LYS A 65 -3.36 -3.84 6.57
C LYS A 65 -2.85 -3.79 5.13
N ILE A 66 -3.09 -2.67 4.44
CA ILE A 66 -2.71 -2.51 3.03
C ILE A 66 -1.50 -1.60 2.79
N HIS A 67 -0.81 -1.14 3.84
CA HIS A 67 0.34 -0.23 3.69
C HIS A 67 1.45 -0.82 2.81
N GLU A 68 1.86 -2.09 3.03
CA GLU A 68 2.87 -2.73 2.17
C GLU A 68 2.35 -2.95 0.74
N LEU A 69 1.06 -3.21 0.58
CA LEU A 69 0.43 -3.27 -0.73
C LEU A 69 0.48 -1.90 -1.43
N ALA A 70 0.16 -0.82 -0.71
CA ALA A 70 0.22 0.54 -1.25
C ALA A 70 1.63 0.89 -1.73
N LYS A 71 2.66 0.59 -0.92
CA LYS A 71 4.06 0.74 -1.30
C LYS A 71 4.38 -0.06 -2.58
N ARG A 72 4.02 -1.34 -2.60
CA ARG A 72 4.30 -2.23 -3.74
C ARG A 72 3.63 -1.76 -5.03
N ILE A 73 2.37 -1.36 -4.98
CA ILE A 73 1.63 -0.85 -6.14
C ILE A 73 2.27 0.44 -6.66
N LYS A 74 2.64 1.37 -5.78
CA LYS A 74 3.32 2.61 -6.17
C LYS A 74 4.65 2.34 -6.87
N LEU A 75 5.44 1.38 -6.39
CA LEU A 75 6.71 0.99 -7.02
C LEU A 75 6.49 0.39 -8.40
N LEU A 76 5.57 -0.56 -8.54
CA LEU A 76 5.25 -1.18 -9.83
C LEU A 76 4.72 -0.16 -10.84
N GLU A 77 3.89 0.79 -10.40
CA GLU A 77 3.39 1.85 -11.28
C GLU A 77 4.51 2.77 -11.76
N ALA A 78 5.43 3.15 -10.86
CA ALA A 78 6.59 3.96 -11.24
C ALA A 78 7.45 3.24 -12.27
N GLU A 79 7.70 1.95 -12.07
CA GLU A 79 8.44 1.09 -13.01
C GLU A 79 7.73 1.01 -14.36
N ALA A 80 6.41 0.71 -14.38
CA ALA A 80 5.61 0.61 -15.60
C ALA A 80 5.54 1.91 -16.41
N ASN A 81 5.72 3.04 -15.75
CA ASN A 81 5.71 4.36 -16.38
C ASN A 81 7.13 4.95 -16.59
N ASN A 82 8.19 4.24 -16.25
CA ASN A 82 9.58 4.72 -16.27
C ASN A 82 9.74 6.05 -15.49
N LEU A 83 9.07 6.16 -14.34
CA LEU A 83 9.13 7.34 -13.48
C LEU A 83 10.22 7.18 -12.44
N SER A 84 11.00 8.24 -12.26
CA SER A 84 11.90 8.35 -11.10
C SER A 84 11.11 8.90 -9.91
N LEU A 85 11.02 8.13 -8.85
CA LEU A 85 10.37 8.59 -7.62
C LEU A 85 11.29 9.60 -6.93
N MET A 86 10.72 10.76 -6.59
CA MET A 86 11.40 11.81 -5.82
C MET A 86 11.16 11.57 -4.31
N VAL A 87 11.76 10.51 -3.79
CA VAL A 87 11.64 10.13 -2.37
C VAL A 87 13.03 9.86 -1.81
N ASP A 88 13.27 10.34 -0.59
CA ASP A 88 14.54 10.10 0.12
C ASP A 88 14.63 8.67 0.65
N SER A 89 13.47 8.08 0.95
CA SER A 89 13.39 6.67 1.36
C SER A 89 12.11 6.01 0.84
N LEU A 90 12.15 4.67 0.71
CA LEU A 90 10.98 3.90 0.31
C LEU A 90 9.84 3.93 1.34
N ASP A 91 10.11 4.38 2.56
CA ASP A 91 9.08 4.50 3.60
C ASP A 91 8.17 5.70 3.38
N GLU A 92 8.60 6.70 2.59
CA GLU A 92 7.74 7.80 2.16
C GLU A 92 6.56 7.33 1.30
N LEU A 93 6.70 6.19 0.61
CA LEU A 93 5.61 5.58 -0.13
C LEU A 93 4.46 5.08 0.77
N LEU A 94 4.72 4.93 2.08
CA LEU A 94 3.74 4.55 3.10
C LEU A 94 2.98 5.75 3.66
N LEU A 95 3.43 6.98 3.39
CA LEU A 95 2.78 8.19 3.86
C LEU A 95 1.42 8.38 3.18
N PRO A 96 0.44 8.97 3.91
CA PRO A 96 -0.86 9.29 3.33
C PRO A 96 -0.74 10.32 2.22
N GLY A 97 -1.64 10.26 1.27
CA GLY A 97 -1.66 11.17 0.13
C GLY A 97 -1.00 10.61 -1.12
N ARG A 98 -0.59 11.52 -2.00
CA ARG A 98 0.13 11.20 -3.23
C ARG A 98 1.64 11.27 -2.98
N THR A 99 2.37 10.47 -3.73
CA THR A 99 3.84 10.51 -3.73
C THR A 99 4.31 11.48 -4.81
N GLU A 100 5.28 12.31 -4.51
CA GLU A 100 5.89 13.23 -5.47
C GLU A 100 6.49 12.44 -6.64
N GLY A 101 6.28 12.93 -7.85
CA GLY A 101 6.66 12.22 -9.08
C GLY A 101 5.77 11.05 -9.48
N LEU A 102 4.75 10.69 -8.66
CA LEU A 102 3.81 9.61 -8.97
C LEU A 102 2.35 10.07 -8.78
N PRO A 103 1.73 10.74 -9.74
CA PRO A 103 0.38 11.29 -9.60
C PRO A 103 -0.72 10.24 -9.57
N HIS A 104 -0.41 8.99 -9.94
CA HIS A 104 -1.39 7.93 -10.17
C HIS A 104 -2.15 7.52 -8.90
N TRP A 105 -1.49 7.49 -7.73
CA TRP A 105 -2.01 6.83 -6.55
C TRP A 105 -2.13 7.76 -5.35
N TYR A 106 -3.31 7.73 -4.72
CA TYR A 106 -3.60 8.38 -3.44
C TYR A 106 -3.83 7.32 -2.37
N TYR A 107 -3.03 7.35 -1.30
CA TYR A 107 -3.19 6.46 -0.17
C TYR A 107 -3.89 7.16 0.99
N ASP A 108 -5.05 6.65 1.38
CA ASP A 108 -5.79 7.12 2.56
C ASP A 108 -5.60 6.12 3.70
N THR A 109 -4.78 6.50 4.68
CA THR A 109 -4.48 5.65 5.83
C THR A 109 -5.66 5.52 6.81
N ARG A 110 -6.56 6.50 6.85
CA ARG A 110 -7.74 6.48 7.73
C ARG A 110 -8.82 5.56 7.17
N ALA A 111 -9.13 5.72 5.90
CA ALA A 111 -10.07 4.85 5.21
C ALA A 111 -9.44 3.49 4.86
N ASN A 112 -8.12 3.37 4.95
CA ASN A 112 -7.33 2.20 4.56
C ASN A 112 -7.66 1.81 3.11
N THR A 113 -7.54 2.80 2.20
CA THR A 113 -7.80 2.65 0.76
C THR A 113 -6.61 3.18 -0.05
N LEU A 114 -6.39 2.56 -1.21
CA LEU A 114 -5.45 3.06 -2.22
C LEU A 114 -6.23 3.32 -3.51
N GLN A 115 -6.19 4.54 -4.01
CA GLN A 115 -7.05 5.00 -5.09
C GLN A 115 -6.25 5.53 -6.26
N ASN A 116 -6.57 5.04 -7.46
CA ASN A 116 -6.13 5.62 -8.72
C ASN A 116 -7.29 6.49 -9.25
N GLY A 117 -7.34 7.76 -8.85
CA GLY A 117 -8.33 8.74 -9.26
C GLY A 117 -9.70 8.67 -8.56
N GLY A 118 -9.98 7.65 -7.76
CA GLY A 118 -11.25 7.54 -7.02
C GLY A 118 -12.49 7.51 -7.93
N MET A 119 -13.54 8.24 -7.53
CA MET A 119 -14.83 8.31 -8.24
C MET A 119 -14.80 9.24 -9.45
N ASN A 120 -14.03 10.32 -9.36
CA ASN A 120 -13.80 11.31 -10.41
C ASN A 120 -12.30 11.44 -10.62
N PRO A 121 -11.70 10.64 -11.51
CA PRO A 121 -10.26 10.61 -11.68
C PRO A 121 -9.68 11.95 -12.16
N GLY A 122 -10.47 12.80 -12.85
CA GLY A 122 -9.99 14.08 -13.36
C GLY A 122 -8.73 13.90 -14.22
N ASP A 123 -7.66 14.60 -13.85
CA ASP A 123 -6.38 14.54 -14.54
C ASP A 123 -5.45 13.41 -14.04
N VAL A 124 -5.96 12.51 -13.17
CA VAL A 124 -5.17 11.36 -12.70
C VAL A 124 -5.02 10.37 -13.84
N PRO A 125 -3.80 10.00 -14.24
CA PRO A 125 -3.63 9.01 -15.31
C PRO A 125 -4.08 7.62 -14.81
N PRO A 126 -4.69 6.82 -15.73
CA PRO A 126 -5.06 5.45 -15.40
C PRO A 126 -3.82 4.61 -15.13
N THR A 127 -3.97 3.54 -14.33
CA THR A 127 -2.87 2.61 -14.08
C THR A 127 -2.51 1.81 -15.31
N LYS A 128 -1.21 1.57 -15.50
CA LYS A 128 -0.70 0.64 -16.51
C LYS A 128 -0.66 -0.81 -16.01
N LEU A 129 -0.86 -1.04 -14.71
CA LEU A 129 -0.78 -2.37 -14.13
C LEU A 129 -1.97 -3.22 -14.61
N THR A 130 -1.67 -4.43 -15.07
CA THR A 130 -2.66 -5.44 -15.43
C THR A 130 -3.31 -6.06 -14.18
N ASN A 131 -4.44 -6.75 -14.35
CA ASN A 131 -5.07 -7.48 -13.25
C ASN A 131 -4.16 -8.57 -12.67
N ASP A 132 -3.33 -9.21 -13.48
CA ASP A 132 -2.43 -10.27 -13.01
C ASP A 132 -1.25 -9.70 -12.21
N GLU A 133 -0.70 -8.56 -12.61
CA GLU A 133 0.31 -7.84 -11.81
C GLU A 133 -0.26 -7.36 -10.48
N ILE A 134 -1.48 -6.85 -10.49
CA ILE A 134 -2.20 -6.45 -9.27
C ILE A 134 -2.42 -7.66 -8.35
N LYS A 135 -2.92 -8.80 -8.87
CA LYS A 135 -3.11 -10.02 -8.08
C LYS A 135 -1.80 -10.52 -7.48
N THR A 136 -0.73 -10.49 -8.26
CA THR A 136 0.61 -10.87 -7.80
C THR A 136 1.10 -9.93 -6.71
N ALA A 137 0.96 -8.63 -6.88
CA ALA A 137 1.32 -7.62 -5.89
C ALA A 137 0.56 -7.82 -4.57
N VAL A 138 -0.75 -8.09 -4.64
CA VAL A 138 -1.60 -8.37 -3.47
C VAL A 138 -1.12 -9.60 -2.73
N LYS A 139 -0.93 -10.72 -3.43
CA LYS A 139 -0.45 -11.97 -2.81
C LYS A 139 0.91 -11.78 -2.16
N THR A 140 1.83 -11.07 -2.81
CA THR A 140 3.17 -10.83 -2.29
C THR A 140 3.16 -9.89 -1.07
N ALA A 141 2.43 -8.77 -1.16
CA ALA A 141 2.45 -7.74 -0.13
C ALA A 141 1.62 -8.11 1.11
N LEU A 142 0.55 -8.90 0.96
CA LEU A 142 -0.28 -9.33 2.08
C LEU A 142 0.21 -10.63 2.72
N ASN A 143 1.09 -11.40 2.08
CA ASN A 143 1.62 -12.67 2.59
C ASN A 143 2.68 -12.44 3.68
N ILE A 144 2.29 -11.74 4.74
CA ILE A 144 3.16 -11.44 5.88
C ILE A 144 2.96 -12.53 6.93
N SER A 145 4.01 -13.30 7.21
CA SER A 145 4.02 -14.25 8.33
C SER A 145 4.25 -13.53 9.66
N ARG A 146 3.74 -14.09 10.75
CA ARG A 146 4.05 -13.59 12.12
C ARG A 146 5.55 -13.62 12.41
N GLU A 147 6.27 -14.56 11.82
CA GLU A 147 7.71 -14.73 11.98
C GLU A 147 8.52 -13.59 11.33
N SER A 148 8.03 -13.03 10.23
CA SER A 148 8.70 -11.89 9.58
C SER A 148 8.66 -10.61 10.41
N LEU A 149 7.67 -10.48 11.32
CA LEU A 149 7.57 -9.36 12.25
C LEU A 149 8.40 -9.56 13.53
N ALA A 150 8.78 -10.79 13.84
CA ALA A 150 9.52 -11.14 15.06
C ALA A 150 11.05 -11.02 14.91
N LYS A 151 11.58 -10.71 13.71
CA LYS A 151 13.02 -10.47 13.55
C LYS A 151 13.36 -9.11 14.15
N PRO A 152 14.13 -9.06 15.26
CA PRO A 152 14.63 -7.78 15.75
C PRO A 152 15.48 -7.16 14.64
N VAL A 153 15.25 -5.89 14.38
CA VAL A 153 16.15 -5.05 13.58
C VAL A 153 17.52 -5.21 14.22
N GLY A 154 18.46 -5.83 13.48
CA GLY A 154 19.79 -6.11 13.99
C GLY A 154 20.39 -4.85 14.59
N ASN A 155 20.87 -4.97 15.82
CA ASN A 155 21.61 -3.95 16.51
C ASN A 155 22.69 -3.40 15.57
N SER A 156 22.44 -2.25 14.98
CA SER A 156 23.49 -1.40 14.44
C SER A 156 24.33 -0.98 15.64
N SER A 157 25.46 -1.64 15.81
CA SER A 157 26.48 -1.27 16.78
C SER A 157 26.96 0.13 16.42
N TYR A 158 26.42 1.14 17.10
CA TYR A 158 27.03 2.47 17.12
C TYR A 158 28.40 2.31 17.75
N PRO A 159 29.49 2.74 17.09
CA PRO A 159 30.80 2.75 17.72
C PRO A 159 30.75 3.72 18.91
N ASN A 160 31.05 3.18 20.09
CA ASN A 160 31.24 3.94 21.33
C ASN A 160 32.18 5.13 21.09
N ARG A 161 31.65 6.35 20.99
CA ARG A 161 32.45 7.56 21.13
C ARG A 161 32.83 7.67 22.61
N LYS A 162 34.09 7.44 22.89
CA LYS A 162 34.70 7.80 24.18
C LYS A 162 34.50 9.30 24.42
N PRO A 163 34.15 9.74 25.64
CA PRO A 163 34.16 11.15 25.97
C PRO A 163 35.61 11.64 26.00
N ASP A 164 35.92 12.63 25.18
CA ASP A 164 37.18 13.36 25.22
C ASP A 164 37.23 14.16 26.54
N SER A 165 38.04 13.64 27.46
CA SER A 165 38.52 14.37 28.59
C SER A 165 39.70 15.25 28.14
N ASN A 166 39.49 16.51 27.90
CA ASN A 166 40.66 17.43 27.98
C ASN A 166 40.30 18.89 28.32
N LYS A 167 40.79 19.22 29.53
CA LYS A 167 41.45 20.46 29.90
C LYS A 167 40.66 21.78 30.04
N SER A 168 40.43 22.00 31.31
CA SER A 168 40.51 23.33 31.93
C SER A 168 41.68 24.17 31.37
N ASN A 169 41.39 25.40 30.97
CA ASN A 169 42.37 26.48 31.06
C ASN A 169 41.69 27.76 31.56
N ASN A 170 41.96 28.02 32.81
CA ASN A 170 41.90 29.29 33.48
C ASN A 170 42.69 30.35 32.69
N LYS A 171 42.07 31.46 32.33
CA LYS A 171 42.77 32.76 32.14
C LYS A 171 41.98 33.86 32.79
N ILE A 172 42.49 34.29 33.92
CA ILE A 172 42.24 35.52 34.59
C ILE A 172 42.91 36.64 33.76
N TYR A 173 42.24 37.75 33.54
CA TYR A 173 42.81 39.04 33.15
C TYR A 173 42.33 40.10 34.07
N PRO A 174 43.22 41.08 34.30
CA PRO A 174 43.06 42.14 35.33
C PRO A 174 41.99 43.16 34.98
#